data_0772e3b64ab29b783db7f9c08b75dc8b
#
_entry.id   0772e3b64ab29b783db7f9c08b75dc8b
#
_cell.length_a   1.000
_cell.length_b   1.000
_cell.length_c   1.000
_cell.angle_alpha   90.00
_cell.angle_beta   90.00
_cell.angle_gamma   90.00
#
_symmetry.space_group_name_H-M   'P 1'
#
loop_
_entity.id
_entity.type
_entity.pdbx_description
1 polymer ?
#
loop_
_entity_poly.entity_id
_entity_poly.type
_entity_poly.pdbx_seq_one_letter_code
_entity_poly.pdbx_strand_id
1 'polypeptide(L)'
;MSEQTFVQKLVQESLPVWEKCLHSEFLTHLADGTLDEACFKGYIVEDSLYLREYAKVFAWGMTKAKDMQTIRTYYSLLSFVNESEDAARLHYLKHFGLTDEGIQSLPLRPENRAYVDSMIEAAKNGEGAAECMMACLPCMLSYGWIFQKLLEEKPSVQDTLYGALVVDYADKGYEAACRDWAAFAEKVCEGLSDERLARCREIFHACSEHELNFWAMVASPRSDL
;
A
#
# COMPACT_ATOMS: atom_id res chain seq x y z
N MET A 1 2.66 12.32 29.15
CA MET A 1 2.44 11.92 27.74
C MET A 1 3.32 10.71 27.51
N SER A 2 2.77 9.59 27.04
CA SER A 2 3.60 8.44 26.66
C SER A 2 4.52 8.83 25.50
N GLU A 3 5.76 8.38 25.54
CA GLU A 3 6.70 8.59 24.44
C GLU A 3 6.14 7.89 23.18
N GLN A 4 6.23 8.55 22.03
CA GLN A 4 5.80 7.95 20.75
C GLN A 4 6.69 6.76 20.41
N THR A 5 6.08 5.68 19.92
CA THR A 5 6.79 4.51 19.41
C THR A 5 7.55 4.82 18.13
N PHE A 6 8.41 3.91 17.67
CA PHE A 6 9.18 4.10 16.43
C PHE A 6 8.28 4.28 15.22
N VAL A 7 7.28 3.40 15.04
CA VAL A 7 6.34 3.48 13.90
C VAL A 7 5.47 4.73 14.00
N GLN A 8 5.03 5.13 15.20
CA GLN A 8 4.27 6.39 15.36
C GLN A 8 5.08 7.61 14.92
N LYS A 9 6.38 7.63 15.18
CA LYS A 9 7.27 8.70 14.68
C LYS A 9 7.37 8.68 13.16
N LEU A 10 7.54 7.50 12.55
CA LEU A 10 7.59 7.35 11.08
C LEU A 10 6.29 7.84 10.41
N VAL A 11 5.14 7.46 10.94
CA VAL A 11 3.83 7.94 10.46
C VAL A 11 3.75 9.46 10.55
N GLN A 12 4.07 10.05 11.71
CA GLN A 12 4.03 11.51 11.90
C GLN A 12 4.95 12.25 10.92
N GLU A 13 6.13 11.72 10.66
CA GLU A 13 7.11 12.28 9.72
C GLU A 13 6.62 12.17 8.25
N SER A 14 5.80 11.17 7.93
CA SER A 14 5.29 10.92 6.59
C SER A 14 3.95 11.60 6.28
N LEU A 15 3.23 12.12 7.29
CA LEU A 15 1.95 12.81 7.07
C LEU A 15 2.02 13.91 6.00
N PRO A 16 3.07 14.74 5.90
CA PRO A 16 3.12 15.76 4.84
C PRO A 16 3.14 15.18 3.41
N VAL A 17 3.65 13.96 3.23
CA VAL A 17 3.63 13.24 1.95
C VAL A 17 2.24 12.65 1.72
N TRP A 18 1.64 12.02 2.72
CA TRP A 18 0.30 11.44 2.64
C TRP A 18 -0.79 12.50 2.40
N GLU A 19 -0.63 13.70 2.97
CA GLU A 19 -1.47 14.86 2.66
C GLU A 19 -1.40 15.25 1.16
N LYS A 20 -0.21 15.20 0.57
CA LYS A 20 -0.07 15.43 -0.88
C LYS A 20 -0.72 14.30 -1.69
N CYS A 21 -0.65 13.05 -1.21
CA CYS A 21 -1.36 11.94 -1.84
C CYS A 21 -2.88 12.19 -1.81
N LEU A 22 -3.44 12.52 -0.64
CA LEU A 22 -4.87 12.81 -0.46
C LEU A 22 -5.35 13.89 -1.44
N HIS A 23 -4.53 14.91 -1.69
CA HIS A 23 -4.84 16.03 -2.60
C HIS A 23 -4.28 15.83 -4.02
N SER A 24 -3.87 14.62 -4.40
CA SER A 24 -3.50 14.30 -5.77
C SER A 24 -4.69 14.48 -6.73
N GLU A 25 -4.42 14.76 -7.99
CA GLU A 25 -5.44 14.91 -9.02
C GLU A 25 -6.36 13.68 -9.08
N PHE A 26 -5.79 12.47 -9.04
CA PHE A 26 -6.54 11.23 -9.04
C PHE A 26 -7.54 11.15 -7.89
N LEU A 27 -7.07 11.31 -6.64
CA LEU A 27 -7.93 11.19 -5.46
C LEU A 27 -8.93 12.33 -5.32
N THR A 28 -8.57 13.54 -5.76
CA THR A 28 -9.49 14.68 -5.81
C THR A 28 -10.67 14.41 -6.74
N HIS A 29 -10.41 13.97 -7.98
CA HIS A 29 -11.45 13.62 -8.92
C HIS A 29 -12.24 12.36 -8.51
N LEU A 30 -11.59 11.39 -7.90
CA LEU A 30 -12.25 10.22 -7.32
C LEU A 30 -13.26 10.64 -6.24
N ALA A 31 -12.84 11.51 -5.32
CA ALA A 31 -13.68 12.01 -4.23
C ALA A 31 -14.92 12.78 -4.74
N ASP A 32 -14.74 13.57 -5.80
CA ASP A 32 -15.82 14.34 -6.42
C ASP A 32 -16.68 13.51 -7.41
N GLY A 33 -16.31 12.25 -7.68
CA GLY A 33 -17.00 11.40 -8.63
C GLY A 33 -16.77 11.79 -10.10
N THR A 34 -15.76 12.62 -10.38
CA THR A 34 -15.44 13.15 -11.71
C THR A 34 -14.19 12.51 -12.35
N LEU A 35 -13.60 11.51 -11.68
CA LEU A 35 -12.45 10.80 -12.22
C LEU A 35 -12.81 10.11 -13.54
N ASP A 36 -11.92 10.19 -14.53
CA ASP A 36 -12.06 9.44 -15.78
C ASP A 36 -11.98 7.93 -15.49
N GLU A 37 -12.97 7.19 -15.97
CA GLU A 37 -13.00 5.73 -15.80
C GLU A 37 -11.79 5.04 -16.43
N ALA A 38 -11.18 5.61 -17.48
CA ALA A 38 -9.95 5.08 -18.05
C ALA A 38 -8.74 5.24 -17.10
N CYS A 39 -8.69 6.31 -16.30
CA CYS A 39 -7.70 6.47 -15.23
C CYS A 39 -7.91 5.44 -14.14
N PHE A 40 -9.16 5.26 -13.70
CA PHE A 40 -9.48 4.28 -12.65
C PHE A 40 -9.23 2.84 -13.12
N LYS A 41 -9.58 2.51 -14.36
CA LYS A 41 -9.21 1.22 -14.97
C LYS A 41 -7.69 1.02 -14.97
N GLY A 42 -6.93 2.06 -15.32
CA GLY A 42 -5.47 2.07 -15.25
C GLY A 42 -4.95 1.83 -13.85
N TYR A 43 -5.55 2.45 -12.83
CA TYR A 43 -5.26 2.22 -11.41
C TYR A 43 -5.43 0.74 -11.03
N ILE A 44 -6.57 0.12 -11.36
CA ILE A 44 -6.83 -1.30 -11.04
C ILE A 44 -5.77 -2.22 -11.67
N VAL A 45 -5.30 -1.91 -12.88
CA VAL A 45 -4.23 -2.69 -13.53
C VAL A 45 -2.89 -2.50 -12.81
N GLU A 46 -2.51 -1.25 -12.54
CA GLU A 46 -1.23 -0.95 -11.87
C GLU A 46 -1.18 -1.50 -10.45
N ASP A 47 -2.27 -1.39 -9.70
CA ASP A 47 -2.42 -1.94 -8.36
C ASP A 47 -2.29 -3.47 -8.38
N SER A 48 -2.95 -4.15 -9.31
CA SER A 48 -2.84 -5.61 -9.46
C SER A 48 -1.40 -6.06 -9.79
N LEU A 49 -0.68 -5.31 -10.61
CA LEU A 49 0.72 -5.58 -10.92
C LEU A 49 1.64 -5.29 -9.72
N TYR A 50 1.35 -4.22 -8.97
CA TYR A 50 2.03 -3.88 -7.72
C TYR A 50 1.86 -4.98 -6.68
N LEU A 51 0.64 -5.43 -6.41
CA LEU A 51 0.34 -6.46 -5.40
C LEU A 51 1.08 -7.78 -5.67
N ARG A 52 1.28 -8.15 -6.93
CA ARG A 52 2.11 -9.30 -7.30
C ARG A 52 3.56 -9.17 -6.82
N GLU A 53 4.16 -8.01 -6.99
CA GLU A 53 5.54 -7.75 -6.56
C GLU A 53 5.63 -7.53 -5.04
N TYR A 54 4.63 -6.87 -4.47
CA TYR A 54 4.45 -6.66 -3.04
C TYR A 54 4.45 -7.98 -2.26
N ALA A 55 3.71 -8.99 -2.74
CA ALA A 55 3.69 -10.32 -2.13
C ALA A 55 5.09 -10.96 -2.01
N LYS A 56 5.99 -10.68 -2.96
CA LYS A 56 7.37 -11.19 -2.92
C LYS A 56 8.19 -10.61 -1.78
N VAL A 57 7.90 -9.36 -1.36
CA VAL A 57 8.56 -8.72 -0.22
C VAL A 57 8.22 -9.46 1.09
N PHE A 58 6.97 -9.92 1.25
CA PHE A 58 6.57 -10.76 2.39
C PHE A 58 7.29 -12.11 2.39
N ALA A 59 7.48 -12.72 1.22
CA ALA A 59 8.27 -13.95 1.10
C ALA A 59 9.73 -13.73 1.55
N TRP A 60 10.33 -12.59 1.23
CA TRP A 60 11.64 -12.19 1.77
C TRP A 60 11.60 -12.00 3.28
N GLY A 61 10.56 -11.38 3.83
CA GLY A 61 10.35 -11.22 5.27
C GLY A 61 10.31 -12.58 6.00
N MET A 62 9.57 -13.56 5.46
CA MET A 62 9.56 -14.93 5.97
C MET A 62 10.94 -15.59 5.91
N THR A 63 11.67 -15.42 4.80
CA THR A 63 13.01 -15.99 4.63
C THR A 63 14.02 -15.45 5.63
N LYS A 64 13.88 -14.16 6.01
CA LYS A 64 14.79 -13.46 6.94
C LYS A 64 14.35 -13.53 8.40
N ALA A 65 13.16 -14.05 8.67
CA ALA A 65 12.65 -14.22 10.03
C ALA A 65 13.49 -15.23 10.81
N LYS A 66 13.79 -14.91 12.09
CA LYS A 66 14.60 -15.75 12.97
C LYS A 66 13.78 -16.74 13.81
N ASP A 67 12.47 -16.58 13.83
CA ASP A 67 11.56 -17.41 14.63
C ASP A 67 10.25 -17.72 13.88
N MET A 68 9.60 -18.80 14.31
CA MET A 68 8.37 -19.28 13.67
C MET A 68 7.19 -18.32 13.84
N GLN A 69 7.14 -17.53 14.92
CA GLN A 69 6.06 -16.56 15.12
C GLN A 69 6.12 -15.45 14.09
N THR A 70 7.30 -14.92 13.83
CA THR A 70 7.53 -13.91 12.77
C THR A 70 7.17 -14.46 11.39
N ILE A 71 7.56 -15.72 11.07
CA ILE A 71 7.16 -16.39 9.82
C ILE A 71 5.63 -16.46 9.70
N ARG A 72 4.95 -16.92 10.74
CA ARG A 72 3.48 -17.05 10.74
C ARG A 72 2.79 -15.70 10.57
N THR A 73 3.32 -14.66 11.20
CA THR A 73 2.76 -13.31 11.04
C THR A 73 2.90 -12.84 9.60
N TYR A 74 4.08 -12.93 8.98
CA TYR A 74 4.25 -12.61 7.56
C TYR A 74 3.32 -13.42 6.65
N TYR A 75 3.15 -14.71 6.93
CA TYR A 75 2.21 -15.56 6.18
C TYR A 75 0.77 -15.08 6.32
N SER A 76 0.34 -14.70 7.52
CA SER A 76 -1.03 -14.19 7.73
C SER A 76 -1.28 -12.84 7.06
N LEU A 77 -0.25 -12.01 6.90
CA LEU A 77 -0.36 -10.72 6.21
C LEU A 77 -0.53 -10.87 4.68
N LEU A 78 -0.31 -12.06 4.12
CA LEU A 78 -0.51 -12.37 2.71
C LEU A 78 -1.98 -12.69 2.35
N SER A 79 -2.94 -12.44 3.23
CA SER A 79 -4.36 -12.74 2.97
C SER A 79 -4.89 -12.06 1.70
N PHE A 80 -4.40 -10.86 1.36
CA PHE A 80 -4.74 -10.14 0.14
C PHE A 80 -4.40 -10.90 -1.17
N VAL A 81 -3.60 -11.95 -1.12
CA VAL A 81 -3.31 -12.82 -2.27
C VAL A 81 -4.46 -13.79 -2.55
N ASN A 82 -5.35 -14.01 -1.58
CA ASN A 82 -6.50 -14.87 -1.75
C ASN A 82 -7.62 -14.12 -2.49
N GLU A 83 -8.02 -14.62 -3.64
CA GLU A 83 -9.10 -14.02 -4.47
C GLU A 83 -10.39 -13.79 -3.70
N SER A 84 -10.71 -14.63 -2.70
CA SER A 84 -11.92 -14.51 -1.88
C SER A 84 -11.90 -13.35 -0.89
N GLU A 85 -10.75 -12.72 -0.66
CA GLU A 85 -10.58 -11.65 0.33
C GLU A 85 -10.48 -10.25 -0.30
N ASP A 86 -10.50 -10.17 -1.63
CA ASP A 86 -10.38 -8.92 -2.40
C ASP A 86 -11.66 -8.63 -3.20
N ALA A 87 -12.78 -8.48 -2.49
CA ALA A 87 -14.10 -8.32 -3.11
C ALA A 87 -14.21 -7.01 -3.92
N ALA A 88 -13.60 -5.92 -3.47
CA ALA A 88 -13.63 -4.65 -4.17
C ALA A 88 -12.87 -4.74 -5.51
N ARG A 89 -11.67 -5.32 -5.51
CA ARG A 89 -10.88 -5.52 -6.72
C ARG A 89 -11.63 -6.41 -7.73
N LEU A 90 -12.17 -7.56 -7.28
CA LEU A 90 -12.93 -8.47 -8.14
C LEU A 90 -14.16 -7.81 -8.76
N HIS A 91 -14.84 -6.93 -8.01
CA HIS A 91 -15.94 -6.12 -8.54
C HIS A 91 -15.49 -5.27 -9.72
N TYR A 92 -14.36 -4.55 -9.61
CA TYR A 92 -13.86 -3.70 -10.68
C TYR A 92 -13.26 -4.48 -11.84
N LEU A 93 -12.59 -5.61 -11.61
CA LEU A 93 -12.15 -6.49 -12.69
C LEU A 93 -13.33 -6.90 -13.57
N LYS A 94 -14.43 -7.31 -12.96
CA LYS A 94 -15.66 -7.67 -13.66
C LYS A 94 -16.27 -6.48 -14.39
N HIS A 95 -16.33 -5.31 -13.73
CA HIS A 95 -16.89 -4.09 -14.30
C HIS A 95 -16.16 -3.67 -15.59
N PHE A 96 -14.83 -3.72 -15.58
CA PHE A 96 -14.00 -3.32 -16.72
C PHE A 96 -13.71 -4.45 -17.72
N GLY A 97 -14.21 -5.65 -17.50
CA GLY A 97 -13.91 -6.80 -18.34
C GLY A 97 -12.43 -7.22 -18.33
N LEU A 98 -11.75 -6.98 -17.21
CA LEU A 98 -10.35 -7.33 -17.00
C LEU A 98 -10.24 -8.75 -16.43
N THR A 99 -9.15 -9.44 -16.79
CA THR A 99 -8.78 -10.74 -16.21
C THR A 99 -7.38 -10.68 -15.64
N ASP A 100 -7.11 -11.47 -14.60
CA ASP A 100 -5.76 -11.54 -14.02
C ASP A 100 -4.72 -11.94 -15.05
N GLU A 101 -5.01 -12.90 -15.93
CA GLU A 101 -4.10 -13.32 -17.00
C GLU A 101 -3.78 -12.16 -17.96
N GLY A 102 -4.82 -11.39 -18.37
CA GLY A 102 -4.64 -10.20 -19.21
C GLY A 102 -3.77 -9.16 -18.54
N ILE A 103 -4.04 -8.84 -17.27
CA ILE A 103 -3.26 -7.87 -16.50
C ILE A 103 -1.81 -8.33 -16.36
N GLN A 104 -1.56 -9.60 -16.00
CA GLN A 104 -0.21 -10.12 -15.79
C GLN A 104 0.67 -10.09 -17.04
N SER A 105 0.09 -9.96 -18.22
CA SER A 105 0.82 -9.80 -19.49
C SER A 105 1.30 -8.36 -19.74
N LEU A 106 0.76 -7.37 -19.00
CA LEU A 106 1.08 -5.97 -19.19
C LEU A 106 2.38 -5.57 -18.44
N PRO A 107 3.13 -4.59 -18.95
CA PRO A 107 4.28 -4.04 -18.24
C PRO A 107 3.82 -3.10 -17.13
N LEU A 108 4.59 -3.04 -16.02
CA LEU A 108 4.49 -1.95 -15.05
C LEU A 108 4.85 -0.63 -15.70
N ARG A 109 4.11 0.45 -15.39
CA ARG A 109 4.53 1.82 -15.73
C ARG A 109 5.82 2.19 -14.97
N PRO A 110 6.63 3.13 -15.47
CA PRO A 110 7.95 3.44 -14.90
C PRO A 110 7.93 3.76 -13.40
N GLU A 111 6.96 4.52 -12.94
CA GLU A 111 6.83 4.94 -11.54
C GLU A 111 6.52 3.74 -10.62
N ASN A 112 5.60 2.87 -11.05
CA ASN A 112 5.27 1.64 -10.34
C ASN A 112 6.45 0.65 -10.36
N ARG A 113 7.17 0.55 -11.50
CA ARG A 113 8.42 -0.21 -11.60
C ARG A 113 9.46 0.27 -10.58
N ALA A 114 9.67 1.59 -10.50
CA ALA A 114 10.60 2.18 -9.53
C ALA A 114 10.20 1.87 -8.09
N TYR A 115 8.90 1.91 -7.79
CA TYR A 115 8.39 1.58 -6.46
C TYR A 115 8.66 0.12 -6.10
N VAL A 116 8.23 -0.84 -6.93
CA VAL A 116 8.41 -2.26 -6.62
C VAL A 116 9.89 -2.66 -6.59
N ASP A 117 10.72 -2.08 -7.47
CA ASP A 117 12.17 -2.34 -7.47
C ASP A 117 12.81 -1.83 -6.17
N SER A 118 12.41 -0.65 -5.66
CA SER A 118 12.86 -0.11 -4.37
C SER A 118 12.48 -1.04 -3.20
N MET A 119 11.25 -1.52 -3.15
CA MET A 119 10.80 -2.46 -2.11
C MET A 119 11.57 -3.78 -2.16
N ILE A 120 11.74 -4.35 -3.35
CA ILE A 120 12.46 -5.62 -3.52
C ILE A 120 13.94 -5.46 -3.18
N GLU A 121 14.55 -4.34 -3.55
CA GLU A 121 15.95 -4.03 -3.19
C GLU A 121 16.10 -3.91 -1.67
N ALA A 122 15.22 -3.17 -1.00
CA ALA A 122 15.21 -3.07 0.45
C ALA A 122 15.05 -4.44 1.12
N ALA A 123 14.15 -5.29 0.58
CA ALA A 123 13.94 -6.64 1.09
C ALA A 123 15.14 -7.57 0.86
N LYS A 124 15.78 -7.52 -0.30
CA LYS A 124 16.96 -8.35 -0.62
C LYS A 124 18.18 -7.94 0.18
N ASN A 125 18.47 -6.65 0.24
CA ASN A 125 19.70 -6.11 0.81
C ASN A 125 19.57 -5.85 2.31
N GLY A 126 18.36 -5.78 2.87
CA GLY A 126 18.11 -5.65 4.30
C GLY A 126 18.66 -6.82 5.10
N GLU A 127 19.03 -6.58 6.34
CA GLU A 127 19.64 -7.58 7.22
C GLU A 127 18.63 -8.54 7.87
N GLY A 128 17.34 -8.17 7.86
CA GLY A 128 16.31 -8.96 8.55
C GLY A 128 14.89 -8.68 8.09
N ALA A 129 13.94 -9.15 8.89
CA ALA A 129 12.52 -9.00 8.64
C ALA A 129 12.05 -7.52 8.73
N ALA A 130 12.70 -6.70 9.55
CA ALA A 130 12.31 -5.31 9.77
C ALA A 130 12.35 -4.48 8.47
N GLU A 131 13.42 -4.60 7.69
CA GLU A 131 13.56 -3.87 6.44
C GLU A 131 12.48 -4.26 5.42
N CYS A 132 12.09 -5.55 5.38
CA CYS A 132 10.98 -6.01 4.56
C CYS A 132 9.65 -5.39 5.01
N MET A 133 9.42 -5.33 6.34
CA MET A 133 8.20 -4.74 6.89
C MET A 133 8.13 -3.23 6.60
N MET A 134 9.24 -2.51 6.76
CA MET A 134 9.30 -1.08 6.46
C MET A 134 9.06 -0.76 4.98
N ALA A 135 9.39 -1.67 4.08
CA ALA A 135 9.08 -1.51 2.65
C ALA A 135 7.59 -1.67 2.33
N CYS A 136 6.87 -2.48 3.12
CA CYS A 136 5.45 -2.75 2.91
C CYS A 136 4.50 -1.83 3.68
N LEU A 137 4.91 -1.41 4.88
CA LEU A 137 4.04 -0.73 5.84
C LEU A 137 3.47 0.60 5.35
N PRO A 138 4.20 1.46 4.59
CA PRO A 138 3.68 2.72 4.10
C PRO A 138 2.42 2.57 3.25
N CYS A 139 2.37 1.60 2.33
CA CYS A 139 1.20 1.32 1.52
C CYS A 139 -0.03 1.06 2.41
N MET A 140 0.08 0.10 3.34
CA MET A 140 -1.02 -0.27 4.23
C MET A 140 -1.53 0.91 5.05
N LEU A 141 -0.63 1.66 5.70
CA LEU A 141 -1.01 2.73 6.61
C LEU A 141 -1.48 3.99 5.89
N SER A 142 -0.86 4.35 4.76
CA SER A 142 -1.27 5.52 3.99
C SER A 142 -2.65 5.35 3.38
N TYR A 143 -2.97 4.16 2.85
CA TYR A 143 -4.31 3.87 2.33
C TYR A 143 -5.37 4.01 3.42
N GLY A 144 -5.18 3.38 4.58
CA GLY A 144 -6.11 3.52 5.70
C GLY A 144 -6.32 4.98 6.10
N TRP A 145 -5.25 5.76 6.22
CA TRP A 145 -5.33 7.17 6.59
C TRP A 145 -5.99 8.03 5.50
N ILE A 146 -5.59 7.86 4.24
CA ILE A 146 -6.08 8.63 3.10
C ILE A 146 -7.59 8.39 2.89
N PHE A 147 -8.01 7.12 2.81
CA PHE A 147 -9.41 6.81 2.51
C PHE A 147 -10.37 7.11 3.66
N GLN A 148 -9.91 7.02 4.93
CA GLN A 148 -10.69 7.52 6.06
C GLN A 148 -10.90 9.03 5.96
N LYS A 149 -9.84 9.80 5.69
CA LYS A 149 -9.92 11.25 5.49
C LYS A 149 -10.81 11.64 4.32
N LEU A 150 -10.65 10.96 3.19
CA LEU A 150 -11.44 11.19 2.00
C LEU A 150 -12.92 10.94 2.25
N LEU A 151 -13.27 9.86 2.95
CA LEU A 151 -14.65 9.54 3.30
C LEU A 151 -15.24 10.53 4.32
N GLU A 152 -14.43 11.00 5.30
CA GLU A 152 -14.84 12.05 6.24
C GLU A 152 -15.15 13.38 5.52
N GLU A 153 -14.30 13.79 4.57
CA GLU A 153 -14.41 15.05 3.84
C GLU A 153 -15.48 15.03 2.75
N LYS A 154 -15.67 13.89 2.08
CA LYS A 154 -16.58 13.71 0.94
C LYS A 154 -17.41 12.43 1.07
N PRO A 155 -18.36 12.37 2.03
CA PRO A 155 -19.18 11.15 2.25
C PRO A 155 -19.95 10.70 1.01
N SER A 156 -20.27 11.62 0.09
CA SER A 156 -21.01 11.32 -1.15
C SER A 156 -20.24 10.42 -2.12
N VAL A 157 -18.93 10.23 -1.95
CA VAL A 157 -18.13 9.33 -2.78
C VAL A 157 -18.64 7.89 -2.74
N GLN A 158 -19.31 7.49 -1.64
CA GLN A 158 -19.91 6.17 -1.48
C GLN A 158 -20.95 5.84 -2.56
N ASP A 159 -21.61 6.86 -3.11
CA ASP A 159 -22.67 6.72 -4.12
C ASP A 159 -22.12 6.76 -5.56
N THR A 160 -20.80 6.85 -5.72
CA THR A 160 -20.10 6.87 -7.02
C THR A 160 -19.64 5.48 -7.44
N LEU A 161 -19.16 5.37 -8.68
CA LEU A 161 -18.48 4.16 -9.17
C LEU A 161 -17.31 3.73 -8.25
N TYR A 162 -16.64 4.68 -7.61
CA TYR A 162 -15.44 4.47 -6.79
C TYR A 162 -15.73 4.13 -5.34
N GLY A 163 -17.01 4.23 -4.92
CA GLY A 163 -17.44 4.09 -3.54
C GLY A 163 -17.04 2.78 -2.89
N ALA A 164 -17.09 1.66 -3.62
CA ALA A 164 -16.71 0.36 -3.08
C ALA A 164 -15.25 0.33 -2.63
N LEU A 165 -14.31 0.92 -3.40
CA LEU A 165 -12.89 1.03 -3.02
C LEU A 165 -12.72 1.86 -1.76
N VAL A 166 -13.37 3.03 -1.70
CA VAL A 166 -13.23 3.96 -0.58
C VAL A 166 -13.74 3.34 0.71
N VAL A 167 -14.90 2.69 0.67
CA VAL A 167 -15.52 2.05 1.83
C VAL A 167 -14.67 0.89 2.35
N ASP A 168 -14.09 0.10 1.44
CA ASP A 168 -13.24 -1.05 1.79
C ASP A 168 -12.01 -0.62 2.60
N TYR A 169 -11.29 0.40 2.13
CA TYR A 169 -10.11 0.91 2.82
C TYR A 169 -10.41 1.80 4.05
N ALA A 170 -11.62 2.36 4.14
CA ALA A 170 -12.04 3.20 5.26
C ALA A 170 -12.76 2.41 6.37
N ASP A 171 -12.99 1.11 6.21
CA ASP A 171 -13.75 0.33 7.17
C ASP A 171 -12.99 0.03 8.48
N LYS A 172 -13.71 -0.41 9.49
CA LYS A 172 -13.12 -0.74 10.80
C LYS A 172 -12.23 -1.99 10.77
N GLY A 173 -12.45 -2.89 9.83
CA GLY A 173 -11.61 -4.07 9.63
C GLY A 173 -10.25 -3.67 9.11
N TYR A 174 -10.20 -2.80 8.09
CA TYR A 174 -8.96 -2.27 7.57
C TYR A 174 -8.20 -1.43 8.61
N GLU A 175 -8.92 -0.59 9.38
CA GLU A 175 -8.34 0.15 10.50
C GLU A 175 -7.72 -0.78 11.56
N ALA A 176 -8.40 -1.88 11.89
CA ALA A 176 -7.85 -2.88 12.81
C ALA A 176 -6.60 -3.55 12.23
N ALA A 177 -6.62 -3.93 10.95
CA ALA A 177 -5.47 -4.48 10.26
C ALA A 177 -4.28 -3.50 10.24
N CYS A 178 -4.50 -2.21 10.01
CA CYS A 178 -3.46 -1.18 10.11
C CYS A 178 -2.78 -1.17 11.50
N ARG A 179 -3.58 -1.28 12.57
CA ARG A 179 -3.03 -1.37 13.95
C ARG A 179 -2.20 -2.62 14.16
N ASP A 180 -2.66 -3.77 13.67
CA ASP A 180 -1.95 -5.05 13.80
C ASP A 180 -0.63 -5.03 13.02
N TRP A 181 -0.63 -4.45 11.82
CA TRP A 181 0.58 -4.29 11.02
C TRP A 181 1.58 -3.34 11.69
N ALA A 182 1.11 -2.22 12.23
CA ALA A 182 1.96 -1.30 12.97
C ALA A 182 2.56 -1.97 14.23
N ALA A 183 1.77 -2.73 14.98
CA ALA A 183 2.26 -3.47 16.14
C ALA A 183 3.30 -4.54 15.76
N PHE A 184 3.10 -5.24 14.65
CA PHE A 184 4.09 -6.19 14.14
C PHE A 184 5.38 -5.49 13.68
N ALA A 185 5.25 -4.34 13.03
CA ALA A 185 6.39 -3.52 12.62
C ALA A 185 7.23 -3.06 13.82
N GLU A 186 6.59 -2.60 14.91
CA GLU A 186 7.28 -2.29 16.16
C GLU A 186 8.06 -3.51 16.67
N LYS A 187 7.39 -4.68 16.73
CA LYS A 187 7.99 -5.91 17.22
C LYS A 187 9.23 -6.34 16.45
N VAL A 188 9.22 -6.26 15.11
CA VAL A 188 10.40 -6.64 14.32
C VAL A 188 11.52 -5.61 14.37
N CYS A 189 11.25 -4.41 14.86
CA CYS A 189 12.25 -3.36 15.11
C CYS A 189 12.82 -3.38 16.52
N GLU A 190 12.23 -4.14 17.46
CA GLU A 190 12.73 -4.24 18.84
C GLU A 190 14.18 -4.71 18.89
N GLY A 191 15.01 -3.97 19.62
CA GLY A 191 16.42 -4.34 19.86
C GLY A 191 17.35 -4.17 18.66
N LEU A 192 16.89 -3.53 17.58
CA LEU A 192 17.75 -3.15 16.47
C LEU A 192 18.71 -2.02 16.89
N SER A 193 19.89 -1.98 16.26
CA SER A 193 20.82 -0.87 16.42
C SER A 193 20.25 0.43 15.82
N ASP A 194 20.76 1.58 16.30
CA ASP A 194 20.37 2.89 15.79
C ASP A 194 20.60 3.01 14.26
N GLU A 195 21.67 2.39 13.76
CA GLU A 195 21.99 2.36 12.32
C GLU A 195 20.90 1.60 11.53
N ARG A 196 20.45 0.45 12.03
CA ARG A 196 19.37 -0.30 11.40
C ARG A 196 18.03 0.40 11.50
N LEU A 197 17.73 1.04 12.63
CA LEU A 197 16.52 1.86 12.78
C LEU A 197 16.54 3.04 11.81
N ALA A 198 17.71 3.69 11.62
CA ALA A 198 17.86 4.75 10.61
C ALA A 198 17.60 4.21 9.20
N ARG A 199 18.12 3.02 8.86
CA ARG A 199 17.85 2.37 7.57
C ARG A 199 16.37 2.03 7.40
N CYS A 200 15.71 1.50 8.43
CA CYS A 200 14.27 1.25 8.43
C CYS A 200 13.47 2.53 8.17
N ARG A 201 13.85 3.65 8.78
CA ARG A 201 13.26 4.97 8.55
C ARG A 201 13.41 5.42 7.10
N GLU A 202 14.62 5.32 6.52
CA GLU A 202 14.86 5.66 5.12
C GLU A 202 13.98 4.85 4.16
N ILE A 203 13.85 3.54 4.38
CA ILE A 203 13.00 2.66 3.57
C ILE A 203 11.53 3.10 3.65
N PHE A 204 11.02 3.35 4.87
CA PHE A 204 9.63 3.78 5.08
C PHE A 204 9.33 5.10 4.36
N HIS A 205 10.21 6.09 4.48
CA HIS A 205 10.04 7.38 3.81
C HIS A 205 10.14 7.26 2.29
N ALA A 206 11.11 6.50 1.77
CA ALA A 206 11.24 6.28 0.34
C ALA A 206 9.97 5.62 -0.25
N CYS A 207 9.41 4.61 0.43
CA CYS A 207 8.16 3.98 0.01
C CYS A 207 6.96 4.94 0.11
N SER A 208 6.90 5.82 1.12
CA SER A 208 5.88 6.87 1.20
C SER A 208 5.95 7.87 0.03
N GLU A 209 7.15 8.25 -0.41
CA GLU A 209 7.32 9.10 -1.61
C GLU A 209 6.94 8.34 -2.90
N HIS A 210 7.16 7.04 -2.96
CA HIS A 210 6.70 6.22 -4.07
C HIS A 210 5.17 6.13 -4.15
N GLU A 211 4.45 6.14 -3.02
CA GLU A 211 2.98 6.25 -3.00
C GLU A 211 2.53 7.54 -3.69
N LEU A 212 3.18 8.67 -3.39
CA LEU A 212 2.86 9.95 -4.03
C LEU A 212 3.07 9.89 -5.55
N ASN A 213 4.16 9.29 -6.00
CA ASN A 213 4.44 9.11 -7.42
C ASN A 213 3.44 8.16 -8.09
N PHE A 214 2.98 7.12 -7.38
CA PHE A 214 1.95 6.20 -7.84
C PHE A 214 0.61 6.93 -8.08
N TRP A 215 0.15 7.73 -7.11
CA TRP A 215 -1.07 8.53 -7.27
C TRP A 215 -0.99 9.55 -8.41
N ALA A 216 0.17 10.17 -8.59
CA ALA A 216 0.41 11.07 -9.73
C ALA A 216 0.38 10.33 -11.08
N MET A 217 0.98 9.15 -11.14
CA MET A 217 1.01 8.30 -12.34
C MET A 217 -0.39 7.88 -12.79
N VAL A 218 -1.24 7.42 -11.86
CA VAL A 218 -2.58 6.89 -12.20
C VAL A 218 -3.60 7.99 -12.54
N ALA A 219 -3.27 9.27 -12.33
CA ALA A 219 -4.06 10.39 -12.81
C ALA A 219 -4.15 10.48 -14.34
N SER A 220 -3.30 9.75 -15.05
CA SER A 220 -3.36 9.62 -16.50
C SER A 220 -3.73 8.20 -16.92
N PRO A 221 -4.57 8.01 -17.95
CA PRO A 221 -4.96 6.67 -18.40
C PRO A 221 -3.76 5.91 -18.98
N ARG A 222 -3.83 4.58 -18.96
CA ARG A 222 -2.88 3.73 -19.65
C ARG A 222 -3.19 3.73 -21.15
N SER A 223 -2.16 3.85 -21.99
CA SER A 223 -2.30 3.86 -23.44
C SER A 223 -2.47 2.46 -24.07
N ASP A 224 -2.28 1.41 -23.28
CA ASP A 224 -2.31 -0.01 -23.70
C ASP A 224 -3.54 -0.78 -23.17
N LEU A 225 -4.59 -0.06 -22.70
CA LEU A 225 -5.87 -0.59 -22.23
C LEU A 225 -7.06 -0.26 -23.12
#